data_e2a27881cbda90037bc4c983c750efb1
#
_entry.id   e2a27881cbda90037bc4c983c750efb1
#
_cell.length_a   1.000
_cell.length_b   1.000
_cell.length_c   1.000
_cell.angle_alpha   90.00
_cell.angle_beta   90.00
_cell.angle_gamma   90.00
#
_symmetry.space_group_name_H-M   'P 1'
#
loop_
_entity.id
_entity.type
_entity.pdbx_description
1 polymer ?
#
loop_
_entity_poly.entity_id
_entity_poly.type
_entity_poly.pdbx_seq_one_letter_code
_entity_poly.pdbx_strand_id
1 'polypeptide(L)'
;MRSIGFIWGVGGILLLLSFAIVRLGGVALELNTYDLSLTQWLLMLGWFAYMVWAEGYKGFHLAFAPRVVARANYLAANPKLLHVLLAPLFCMGYVHATPRRRILSIALSCMIVCFVLLARMLPQPWRGIVDVGVVAGLVVGVGSIVYYLLQLKQAGASSLPVPTDVPV
;
A
#
# COMPACT_ATOMS: atom_id res chain seq x y z
N MET A 1 -18.65 -1.48 17.94
CA MET A 1 -18.09 -2.40 16.92
C MET A 1 -17.96 -1.77 15.52
N ARG A 2 -18.96 -0.98 15.05
CA ARG A 2 -18.90 -0.35 13.70
C ARG A 2 -17.65 0.50 13.48
N SER A 3 -17.40 1.47 14.34
CA SER A 3 -16.25 2.37 14.23
C SER A 3 -14.91 1.67 14.47
N ILE A 4 -14.87 0.67 15.35
CA ILE A 4 -13.64 -0.05 15.70
C ILE A 4 -13.10 -0.84 14.50
N GLY A 5 -13.97 -1.58 13.79
CA GLY A 5 -13.56 -2.33 12.59
C GLY A 5 -13.03 -1.45 11.47
N PHE A 6 -13.64 -0.27 11.27
CA PHE A 6 -13.18 0.70 10.30
C PHE A 6 -11.81 1.28 10.66
N ILE A 7 -11.70 1.82 11.89
CA ILE A 7 -10.47 2.47 12.38
C ILE A 7 -9.31 1.47 12.43
N TRP A 8 -9.55 0.27 12.96
CA TRP A 8 -8.54 -0.79 13.02
C TRP A 8 -8.14 -1.29 11.64
N GLY A 9 -9.09 -1.47 10.71
CA GLY A 9 -8.82 -1.92 9.36
C GLY A 9 -7.96 -0.95 8.58
N VAL A 10 -8.35 0.32 8.53
CA VAL A 10 -7.58 1.37 7.83
C VAL A 10 -6.31 1.73 8.60
N GLY A 11 -6.42 1.92 9.91
CA GLY A 11 -5.29 2.28 10.77
C GLY A 11 -4.18 1.24 10.75
N GLY A 12 -4.53 -0.06 10.81
CA GLY A 12 -3.56 -1.15 10.69
C GLY A 12 -2.79 -1.15 9.37
N ILE A 13 -3.48 -0.85 8.25
CA ILE A 13 -2.82 -0.71 6.95
C ILE A 13 -1.91 0.52 6.91
N LEU A 14 -2.38 1.67 7.39
CA LEU A 14 -1.57 2.88 7.45
C LEU A 14 -0.33 2.69 8.33
N LEU A 15 -0.45 2.02 9.48
CA LEU A 15 0.68 1.68 10.35
C LEU A 15 1.68 0.77 9.63
N LEU A 16 1.22 -0.25 8.92
CA LEU A 16 2.07 -1.15 8.16
C LEU A 16 2.84 -0.41 7.06
N LEU A 17 2.17 0.43 6.28
CA LEU A 17 2.80 1.23 5.24
C LEU A 17 3.79 2.25 5.83
N SER A 18 3.42 2.94 6.91
CA SER A 18 4.29 3.91 7.59
C SER A 18 5.53 3.23 8.17
N PHE A 19 5.39 2.04 8.76
CA PHE A 19 6.53 1.25 9.23
C PHE A 19 7.47 0.88 8.09
N ALA A 20 6.93 0.47 6.93
CA ALA A 20 7.74 0.17 5.76
C ALA A 20 8.47 1.41 5.24
N ILE A 21 7.78 2.58 5.16
CA ILE A 21 8.38 3.85 4.76
C ILE A 21 9.55 4.24 5.67
N VAL A 22 9.38 4.17 6.99
CA VAL A 22 10.43 4.51 7.95
C VAL A 22 11.63 3.58 7.80
N ARG A 23 11.37 2.27 7.70
CA ARG A 23 12.43 1.26 7.59
C ARG A 23 13.24 1.38 6.28
N LEU A 24 12.55 1.48 5.14
CA LEU A 24 13.20 1.60 3.83
C LEU A 24 13.79 2.99 3.64
N GLY A 25 13.13 4.03 4.16
CA GLY A 25 13.63 5.40 4.17
C GLY A 25 14.96 5.53 4.89
N GLY A 26 15.17 4.81 5.99
CA GLY A 26 16.47 4.72 6.67
C GLY A 26 17.59 4.25 5.74
N VAL A 27 17.34 3.16 4.98
CA VAL A 27 18.31 2.63 4.01
C VAL A 27 18.52 3.58 2.82
N ALA A 28 17.45 4.23 2.36
CA ALA A 28 17.53 5.23 1.30
C ALA A 28 18.35 6.45 1.71
N LEU A 29 18.26 6.88 2.96
CA LEU A 29 19.03 8.02 3.50
C LEU A 29 20.54 7.72 3.59
N GLU A 30 20.95 6.45 3.69
CA GLU A 30 22.36 6.06 3.64
C GLU A 30 23.03 6.47 2.31
N LEU A 31 22.25 6.68 1.23
CA LEU A 31 22.78 7.19 -0.04
C LEU A 31 23.53 8.52 0.09
N ASN A 32 23.16 9.34 1.08
CA ASN A 32 23.85 10.62 1.31
C ASN A 32 25.33 10.46 1.69
N THR A 33 25.77 9.25 2.07
CA THR A 33 27.15 8.94 2.41
C THR A 33 27.96 8.41 1.22
N TYR A 34 27.33 8.27 0.05
CA TYR A 34 27.96 7.74 -1.17
C TYR A 34 28.03 8.80 -2.25
N ASP A 35 29.18 8.89 -2.91
CA ASP A 35 29.35 9.72 -4.11
C ASP A 35 28.75 9.01 -5.32
N LEU A 36 27.50 9.38 -5.67
CA LEU A 36 26.80 8.80 -6.80
C LEU A 36 27.32 9.35 -8.13
N SER A 37 27.64 8.46 -9.07
CA SER A 37 27.94 8.83 -10.45
C SER A 37 26.73 9.43 -11.16
N LEU A 38 26.94 10.21 -12.22
CA LEU A 38 25.86 10.77 -13.03
C LEU A 38 24.88 9.69 -13.53
N THR A 39 25.41 8.54 -13.93
CA THR A 39 24.58 7.40 -14.37
C THR A 39 23.67 6.89 -13.26
N GLN A 40 24.17 6.78 -12.03
CA GLN A 40 23.38 6.35 -10.86
C GLN A 40 22.28 7.37 -10.52
N TRP A 41 22.57 8.65 -10.62
CA TRP A 41 21.56 9.70 -10.45
C TRP A 41 20.45 9.61 -11.49
N LEU A 42 20.79 9.44 -12.79
CA LEU A 42 19.80 9.30 -13.84
C LEU A 42 18.94 8.05 -13.68
N LEU A 43 19.53 6.92 -13.29
CA LEU A 43 18.79 5.69 -13.00
C LEU A 43 17.89 5.83 -11.79
N MET A 44 18.34 6.49 -10.74
CA MET A 44 17.54 6.76 -9.54
C MET A 44 16.33 7.64 -9.86
N LEU A 45 16.50 8.71 -10.63
CA LEU A 45 15.40 9.58 -11.03
C LEU A 45 14.39 8.86 -11.93
N GLY A 46 14.89 8.09 -12.89
CA GLY A 46 14.03 7.28 -13.76
C GLY A 46 13.24 6.23 -12.99
N TRP A 47 13.91 5.54 -12.05
CA TRP A 47 13.27 4.55 -11.17
C TRP A 47 12.25 5.19 -10.23
N PHE A 48 12.59 6.31 -9.61
CA PHE A 48 11.68 7.11 -8.78
C PHE A 48 10.39 7.48 -9.55
N ALA A 49 10.53 8.07 -10.74
CA ALA A 49 9.39 8.47 -11.57
C ALA A 49 8.53 7.25 -11.97
N TYR A 50 9.18 6.14 -12.35
CA TYR A 50 8.50 4.90 -12.68
C TYR A 50 7.71 4.36 -11.49
N MET A 51 8.29 4.30 -10.28
CA MET A 51 7.64 3.78 -9.08
C MET A 51 6.48 4.67 -8.61
N VAL A 52 6.63 5.98 -8.67
CA VAL A 52 5.52 6.91 -8.40
C VAL A 52 4.35 6.65 -9.34
N TRP A 53 4.62 6.42 -10.63
CA TRP A 53 3.57 6.17 -11.61
C TRP A 53 3.00 4.76 -11.53
N ALA A 54 3.85 3.73 -11.51
CA ALA A 54 3.41 2.33 -11.59
C ALA A 54 2.84 1.84 -10.26
N GLU A 55 3.58 2.03 -9.17
CA GLU A 55 3.16 1.57 -7.84
C GLU A 55 2.29 2.62 -7.14
N GLY A 56 2.72 3.87 -7.08
CA GLY A 56 1.98 4.93 -6.40
C GLY A 56 0.64 5.21 -7.04
N TYR A 57 0.63 5.57 -8.33
CA TYR A 57 -0.60 5.95 -9.00
C TYR A 57 -1.43 4.74 -9.44
N LYS A 58 -0.90 3.85 -10.28
CA LYS A 58 -1.69 2.71 -10.79
C LYS A 58 -1.98 1.67 -9.69
N GLY A 59 -0.98 1.28 -8.91
CA GLY A 59 -1.12 0.25 -7.90
C GLY A 59 -1.92 0.73 -6.69
N PHE A 60 -1.48 1.82 -6.06
CA PHE A 60 -2.13 2.33 -4.85
C PHE A 60 -3.35 3.19 -5.15
N HIS A 61 -3.20 4.28 -5.91
CA HIS A 61 -4.29 5.25 -6.05
C HIS A 61 -5.49 4.68 -6.80
N LEU A 62 -5.30 4.05 -7.95
CA LEU A 62 -6.42 3.54 -8.74
C LEU A 62 -6.94 2.17 -8.27
N ALA A 63 -6.10 1.37 -7.61
CA ALA A 63 -6.49 -0.01 -7.31
C ALA A 63 -6.60 -0.32 -5.82
N PHE A 64 -5.57 -0.07 -5.02
CA PHE A 64 -5.51 -0.54 -3.63
C PHE A 64 -6.31 0.37 -2.68
N ALA A 65 -6.03 1.67 -2.68
CA ALA A 65 -6.59 2.61 -1.72
C ALA A 65 -8.14 2.68 -1.74
N PRO A 66 -8.81 2.80 -2.92
CA PRO A 66 -10.27 2.85 -2.93
C PRO A 66 -10.91 1.55 -2.45
N ARG A 67 -10.26 0.39 -2.70
CA ARG A 67 -10.75 -0.90 -2.19
C ARG A 67 -10.60 -1.03 -0.68
N VAL A 68 -9.47 -0.61 -0.13
CA VAL A 68 -9.26 -0.59 1.33
C VAL A 68 -10.36 0.20 2.01
N VAL A 69 -10.65 1.39 1.52
CA VAL A 69 -11.69 2.28 2.09
C VAL A 69 -13.10 1.70 1.89
N ALA A 70 -13.40 1.16 0.70
CA ALA A 70 -14.70 0.52 0.43
C ALA A 70 -14.94 -0.69 1.34
N ARG A 71 -13.94 -1.55 1.53
CA ARG A 71 -14.03 -2.73 2.39
C ARG A 71 -14.10 -2.37 3.87
N ALA A 72 -13.37 -1.35 4.31
CA ALA A 72 -13.47 -0.83 5.67
C ALA A 72 -14.88 -0.28 5.96
N ASN A 73 -15.46 0.45 5.00
CA ASN A 73 -16.83 0.96 5.10
C ASN A 73 -17.87 -0.19 5.13
N TYR A 74 -17.70 -1.22 4.31
CA TYR A 74 -18.53 -2.42 4.35
C TYR A 74 -18.44 -3.14 5.70
N LEU A 75 -17.24 -3.27 6.26
CA LEU A 75 -17.04 -3.88 7.59
C LEU A 75 -17.69 -3.06 8.69
N ALA A 76 -17.70 -1.74 8.58
CA ALA A 76 -18.42 -0.86 9.51
C ALA A 76 -19.94 -1.06 9.44
N ALA A 77 -20.49 -1.30 8.23
CA ALA A 77 -21.93 -1.57 8.06
C ALA A 77 -22.31 -2.98 8.54
N ASN A 78 -21.44 -3.98 8.35
CA ASN A 78 -21.69 -5.40 8.64
C ASN A 78 -20.63 -5.99 9.59
N PRO A 79 -20.56 -5.56 10.86
CA PRO A 79 -19.52 -5.99 11.78
C PRO A 79 -19.71 -7.45 12.22
N LYS A 80 -18.78 -8.32 11.87
CA LYS A 80 -18.62 -9.68 12.43
C LYS A 80 -17.37 -9.69 13.27
N LEU A 81 -17.41 -10.30 14.47
CA LEU A 81 -16.29 -10.28 15.43
C LEU A 81 -14.96 -10.71 14.80
N LEU A 82 -14.96 -11.83 14.08
CA LEU A 82 -13.78 -12.35 13.39
C LEU A 82 -13.25 -11.39 12.32
N HIS A 83 -14.14 -10.74 11.56
CA HIS A 83 -13.75 -9.78 10.54
C HIS A 83 -13.21 -8.47 11.14
N VAL A 84 -13.72 -8.06 12.30
CA VAL A 84 -13.23 -6.88 13.04
C VAL A 84 -11.84 -7.17 13.63
N LEU A 85 -11.62 -8.37 14.17
CA LEU A 85 -10.29 -8.78 14.68
C LEU A 85 -9.24 -8.79 13.56
N LEU A 86 -9.60 -9.33 12.39
CA LEU A 86 -8.75 -9.43 11.21
C LEU A 86 -8.99 -8.27 10.22
N ALA A 87 -9.43 -7.10 10.69
CA ALA A 87 -9.84 -6.00 9.81
C ALA A 87 -8.77 -5.53 8.82
N PRO A 88 -7.47 -5.40 9.16
CA PRO A 88 -6.46 -5.07 8.16
C PRO A 88 -6.39 -6.11 7.03
N LEU A 89 -6.37 -7.41 7.35
CA LEU A 89 -6.37 -8.50 6.37
C LEU A 89 -7.68 -8.55 5.56
N PHE A 90 -8.82 -8.24 6.20
CA PHE A 90 -10.09 -8.09 5.52
C PHE A 90 -10.03 -6.95 4.49
N CYS A 91 -9.54 -5.77 4.87
CA CYS A 91 -9.43 -4.62 3.98
C CYS A 91 -8.44 -4.85 2.82
N MET A 92 -7.37 -5.61 3.03
CA MET A 92 -6.41 -6.01 1.99
C MET A 92 -6.95 -7.08 1.02
N GLY A 93 -8.11 -7.70 1.33
CA GLY A 93 -8.74 -8.70 0.46
C GLY A 93 -8.26 -10.15 0.65
N TYR A 94 -7.69 -10.48 1.82
CA TYR A 94 -7.34 -11.88 2.15
C TYR A 94 -8.52 -12.64 2.74
N VAL A 95 -9.33 -11.98 3.54
CA VAL A 95 -10.47 -12.54 4.26
C VAL A 95 -11.77 -12.08 3.63
N HIS A 96 -12.71 -13.01 3.43
CA HIS A 96 -14.04 -12.74 2.88
C HIS A 96 -13.99 -11.89 1.60
N ALA A 97 -13.25 -12.39 0.62
CA ALA A 97 -13.07 -11.77 -0.69
C ALA A 97 -13.38 -12.78 -1.79
N THR A 98 -13.76 -12.30 -2.97
CA THR A 98 -13.94 -13.17 -4.15
C THR A 98 -12.68 -13.97 -4.44
N PRO A 99 -12.76 -15.20 -5.00
CA PRO A 99 -11.58 -16.03 -5.26
C PRO A 99 -10.50 -15.32 -6.09
N ARG A 100 -10.92 -14.59 -7.12
CA ARG A 100 -10.00 -13.77 -7.96
C ARG A 100 -9.26 -12.74 -7.14
N ARG A 101 -9.97 -12.02 -6.26
CA ARG A 101 -9.37 -10.98 -5.42
C ARG A 101 -8.39 -11.56 -4.41
N ARG A 102 -8.75 -12.68 -3.78
CA ARG A 102 -7.90 -13.37 -2.82
C ARG A 102 -6.59 -13.85 -3.46
N ILE A 103 -6.69 -14.50 -4.64
CA ILE A 103 -5.50 -14.94 -5.39
C ILE A 103 -4.61 -13.74 -5.73
N LEU A 104 -5.20 -12.64 -6.23
CA LEU A 104 -4.44 -11.43 -6.56
C LEU A 104 -3.73 -10.84 -5.34
N SER A 105 -4.41 -10.77 -4.19
CA SER A 105 -3.80 -10.25 -2.96
C SER A 105 -2.62 -11.11 -2.49
N ILE A 106 -2.77 -12.44 -2.55
CA ILE A 106 -1.69 -13.39 -2.19
C ILE A 106 -0.53 -13.27 -3.19
N ALA A 107 -0.81 -13.27 -4.50
CA ALA A 107 0.22 -13.16 -5.53
C ALA A 107 1.02 -11.87 -5.42
N LEU A 108 0.35 -10.73 -5.21
CA LEU A 108 1.01 -9.45 -4.98
C LEU A 108 1.90 -9.48 -3.74
N SER A 109 1.44 -10.08 -2.63
CA SER A 109 2.26 -10.18 -1.42
C SER A 109 3.47 -11.07 -1.59
N CYS A 110 3.31 -12.21 -2.28
CA CYS A 110 4.45 -13.07 -2.62
C CYS A 110 5.46 -12.31 -3.50
N MET A 111 4.99 -11.58 -4.51
CA MET A 111 5.83 -10.77 -5.37
C MET A 111 6.60 -9.68 -4.57
N ILE A 112 5.91 -8.99 -3.65
CA ILE A 112 6.55 -7.98 -2.78
C ILE A 112 7.62 -8.64 -1.89
N VAL A 113 7.33 -9.79 -1.28
CA VAL A 113 8.30 -10.51 -0.44
C VAL A 113 9.52 -10.92 -1.27
N CYS A 114 9.33 -11.50 -2.46
CA CYS A 114 10.43 -11.85 -3.37
C CYS A 114 11.26 -10.61 -3.74
N PHE A 115 10.60 -9.50 -4.08
CA PHE A 115 11.28 -8.26 -4.42
C PHE A 115 12.11 -7.72 -3.25
N VAL A 116 11.56 -7.73 -2.02
CA VAL A 116 12.27 -7.30 -0.81
C VAL A 116 13.50 -8.18 -0.55
N LEU A 117 13.38 -9.50 -0.74
CA LEU A 117 14.52 -10.41 -0.57
C LEU A 117 15.62 -10.14 -1.60
N LEU A 118 15.26 -9.92 -2.86
CA LEU A 118 16.19 -9.58 -3.93
C LEU A 118 16.85 -8.22 -3.66
N ALA A 119 16.10 -7.20 -3.27
CA ALA A 119 16.63 -5.88 -2.95
C ALA A 119 17.65 -5.93 -1.80
N ARG A 120 17.42 -6.82 -0.81
CA ARG A 120 18.38 -7.01 0.30
C ARG A 120 19.72 -7.62 -0.12
N MET A 121 19.77 -8.32 -1.26
CA MET A 121 21.01 -8.88 -1.79
C MET A 121 21.86 -7.84 -2.54
N LEU A 122 21.29 -6.68 -2.86
CA LEU A 122 21.99 -5.62 -3.55
C LEU A 122 22.97 -4.90 -2.59
N PRO A 123 24.24 -4.66 -3.01
CA PRO A 123 25.14 -3.79 -2.26
C PRO A 123 24.71 -2.32 -2.42
N GLN A 124 25.14 -1.47 -1.47
CA GLN A 124 25.03 -0.03 -1.66
C GLN A 124 25.99 0.43 -2.80
N PRO A 125 25.61 1.46 -3.58
CA PRO A 125 24.41 2.31 -3.46
C PRO A 125 23.16 1.78 -4.16
N TRP A 126 23.20 0.66 -4.86
CA TRP A 126 22.09 0.12 -5.65
C TRP A 126 20.84 -0.18 -4.83
N ARG A 127 21.01 -0.72 -3.62
CA ARG A 127 19.92 -0.98 -2.69
C ARG A 127 19.19 0.30 -2.32
N GLY A 128 19.93 1.35 -1.96
CA GLY A 128 19.33 2.64 -1.61
C GLY A 128 18.58 3.28 -2.79
N ILE A 129 19.10 3.16 -4.03
CA ILE A 129 18.44 3.62 -5.25
C ILE A 129 17.07 2.93 -5.43
N VAL A 130 17.04 1.61 -5.23
CA VAL A 130 15.79 0.84 -5.30
C VAL A 130 14.82 1.29 -4.21
N ASP A 131 15.29 1.40 -2.97
CA ASP A 131 14.46 1.75 -1.82
C ASP A 131 13.89 3.17 -1.91
N VAL A 132 14.60 4.15 -2.50
CA VAL A 132 14.07 5.51 -2.80
C VAL A 132 12.79 5.44 -3.63
N GLY A 133 12.78 4.65 -4.71
CA GLY A 133 11.58 4.50 -5.54
C GLY A 133 10.43 3.83 -4.81
N VAL A 134 10.71 2.76 -4.05
CA VAL A 134 9.69 2.05 -3.26
C VAL A 134 9.08 2.98 -2.21
N VAL A 135 9.89 3.72 -1.46
CA VAL A 135 9.42 4.70 -0.48
C VAL A 135 8.51 5.74 -1.12
N ALA A 136 8.89 6.26 -2.30
CA ALA A 136 8.07 7.21 -3.03
C ALA A 136 6.69 6.62 -3.41
N GLY A 137 6.64 5.39 -3.91
CA GLY A 137 5.39 4.67 -4.21
C GLY A 137 4.52 4.49 -2.97
N LEU A 138 5.11 4.09 -1.83
CA LEU A 138 4.40 3.91 -0.56
C LEU A 138 3.85 5.24 -0.01
N VAL A 139 4.60 6.33 -0.11
CA VAL A 139 4.13 7.67 0.31
C VAL A 139 2.91 8.10 -0.50
N VAL A 140 2.93 7.90 -1.82
CA VAL A 140 1.75 8.12 -2.67
C VAL A 140 0.60 7.20 -2.26
N GLY A 141 0.90 5.96 -1.86
CA GLY A 141 -0.07 4.99 -1.35
C GLY A 141 -0.78 5.47 -0.09
N VAL A 142 -0.03 5.95 0.90
CA VAL A 142 -0.59 6.54 2.14
C VAL A 142 -1.45 7.75 1.81
N GLY A 143 -0.94 8.68 0.98
CA GLY A 143 -1.69 9.86 0.53
C GLY A 143 -3.00 9.48 -0.19
N SER A 144 -2.97 8.42 -0.99
CA SER A 144 -4.15 7.92 -1.70
C SER A 144 -5.21 7.36 -0.75
N ILE A 145 -4.81 6.63 0.29
CA ILE A 145 -5.76 6.14 1.31
C ILE A 145 -6.41 7.33 2.01
N VAL A 146 -5.62 8.33 2.44
CA VAL A 146 -6.14 9.55 3.07
C VAL A 146 -7.10 10.29 2.14
N TYR A 147 -6.77 10.43 0.86
CA TYR A 147 -7.63 11.03 -0.16
C TYR A 147 -9.00 10.35 -0.23
N TYR A 148 -9.05 9.01 -0.35
CA TYR A 148 -10.32 8.28 -0.42
C TYR A 148 -11.08 8.25 0.90
N LEU A 149 -10.42 8.37 2.05
CA LEU A 149 -11.08 8.57 3.34
C LEU A 149 -11.80 9.93 3.40
N LEU A 150 -11.16 10.98 2.92
CA LEU A 150 -11.77 12.31 2.84
C LEU A 150 -12.94 12.31 1.86
N GLN A 151 -12.78 11.67 0.70
CA GLN A 151 -13.85 11.52 -0.29
C GLN A 151 -15.04 10.76 0.28
N LEU A 152 -14.83 9.65 1.00
CA LEU A 152 -15.88 8.90 1.68
C LEU A 152 -16.64 9.77 2.69
N LYS A 153 -15.92 10.60 3.44
CA LYS A 153 -16.52 11.51 4.44
C LYS A 153 -17.37 12.62 3.80
N GLN A 154 -16.95 13.15 2.66
CA GLN A 154 -17.61 14.27 1.98
C GLN A 154 -18.76 13.84 1.09
N ALA A 155 -18.57 12.81 0.28
CA ALA A 155 -19.51 12.41 -0.77
C ALA A 155 -20.20 11.04 -0.53
N GLY A 156 -19.84 10.34 0.55
CA GLY A 156 -20.42 9.05 0.92
C GLY A 156 -19.86 7.86 0.13
N ALA A 157 -20.40 6.67 0.41
CA ALA A 157 -19.90 5.40 -0.13
C ALA A 157 -20.10 5.25 -1.65
N SER A 158 -21.07 5.93 -2.23
CA SER A 158 -21.35 5.92 -3.67
C SER A 158 -20.27 6.62 -4.52
N SER A 159 -19.44 7.43 -3.89
CA SER A 159 -18.32 8.13 -4.57
C SER A 159 -17.09 7.26 -4.83
N LEU A 160 -17.01 6.07 -4.23
CA LEU A 160 -15.87 5.19 -4.39
C LEU A 160 -15.91 4.49 -5.75
N PRO A 161 -14.80 4.51 -6.54
CA PRO A 161 -14.78 4.04 -7.92
C PRO A 161 -14.75 2.51 -8.07
N VAL A 162 -14.68 1.76 -6.96
CA VAL A 162 -14.52 0.31 -7.00
C VAL A 162 -15.48 -0.41 -6.04
N PRO A 163 -15.98 -1.61 -6.41
CA PRO A 163 -16.79 -2.43 -5.54
C PRO A 163 -15.99 -3.01 -4.37
N THR A 164 -16.71 -3.49 -3.34
CA THR A 164 -16.10 -4.09 -2.15
C THR A 164 -15.43 -5.45 -2.41
N ASP A 165 -15.73 -6.11 -3.54
CA ASP A 165 -15.27 -7.48 -3.87
C ASP A 165 -15.57 -8.50 -2.75
N VAL A 166 -16.68 -8.31 -2.03
CA VAL A 166 -17.17 -9.23 -1.00
C VAL A 166 -18.12 -10.22 -1.66
N PRO A 167 -17.99 -11.54 -1.40
CA PRO A 167 -18.97 -12.51 -1.90
C PRO A 167 -20.34 -12.24 -1.29
N VAL A 168 -21.37 -12.37 -2.11
CA VAL A 168 -22.78 -12.24 -1.71
C VAL A 168 -23.21 -13.47 -0.91
#